data_f64e944d248cc555b4db8fa1e5e46119
#
_entry.id   f64e944d248cc555b4db8fa1e5e46119
#
_cell.length_a   1.000
_cell.length_b   1.000
_cell.length_c   1.000
_cell.angle_alpha   90.00
_cell.angle_beta   90.00
_cell.angle_gamma   90.00
#
_symmetry.space_group_name_H-M   'P 1'
#
loop_
_entity.id
_entity.type
_entity.pdbx_description
1 polymer ?
#
loop_
_entity_poly.entity_id
_entity_poly.type
_entity_poly.pdbx_seq_one_letter_code
_entity_poly.pdbx_strand_id
1 'polypeptide(L)'
;MSCTIDSDLAKQLESYRAMKKGTIAPDISFGNSSYLNGIKQNAFGSLTNLITPYTLVVFGASWCPKCMEELPKLIQNYVKWRNLGVEVVYVSLDTEPASFEQAVKTYPFFAYCDYEQWKSKVVKDYYVFGTPTFYLLNNKRKIILRPNSIAQVDAWVDWFLVQGNK
;
A
#
# COMPACT_ATOMS: atom_id res chain seq x y z
N MET A 1 6.29 -3.10 19.54
CA MET A 1 4.94 -3.25 18.96
C MET A 1 4.88 -4.47 18.07
N SER A 2 3.73 -5.12 18.01
CA SER A 2 3.52 -6.28 17.15
C SER A 2 3.23 -5.84 15.72
N CYS A 3 3.78 -6.55 14.73
CA CYS A 3 3.46 -6.36 13.31
C CYS A 3 2.12 -7.00 12.92
N THR A 4 1.51 -7.76 13.82
CA THR A 4 0.20 -8.39 13.62
C THR A 4 -0.77 -7.92 14.69
N ILE A 5 -2.05 -7.80 14.33
CA ILE A 5 -3.10 -7.43 15.26
C ILE A 5 -3.45 -8.62 16.18
N ASP A 6 -3.41 -9.82 15.61
CA ASP A 6 -3.73 -11.06 16.30
C ASP A 6 -3.20 -12.22 15.45
N SER A 7 -2.78 -13.29 16.09
CA SER A 7 -2.35 -14.52 15.41
C SER A 7 -3.54 -15.43 15.07
N ASP A 8 -4.77 -14.97 15.25
CA ASP A 8 -5.98 -15.76 15.02
C ASP A 8 -6.13 -16.11 13.53
N LEU A 9 -6.17 -17.39 13.24
CA LEU A 9 -6.40 -17.92 11.91
C LEU A 9 -7.73 -17.44 11.30
N ALA A 10 -8.75 -17.24 12.15
CA ALA A 10 -10.06 -16.77 11.69
C ALA A 10 -9.97 -15.38 11.04
N LYS A 11 -9.19 -14.47 11.60
CA LYS A 11 -8.97 -13.12 11.01
C LYS A 11 -8.23 -13.19 9.68
N GLN A 12 -7.26 -14.09 9.56
CA GLN A 12 -6.55 -14.30 8.31
C GLN A 12 -7.50 -14.83 7.23
N LEU A 13 -8.33 -15.81 7.57
CA LEU A 13 -9.32 -16.37 6.65
C LEU A 13 -10.36 -15.33 6.23
N GLU A 14 -10.81 -14.50 7.16
CA GLU A 14 -11.74 -13.40 6.88
C GLU A 14 -11.12 -12.41 5.87
N SER A 15 -9.87 -12.03 6.09
CA SER A 15 -9.13 -11.16 5.16
C SER A 15 -9.05 -11.77 3.76
N TYR A 16 -8.67 -13.04 3.65
CA TYR A 16 -8.55 -13.70 2.36
C TYR A 16 -9.89 -13.85 1.64
N ARG A 17 -10.99 -14.01 2.36
CA ARG A 17 -12.34 -14.07 1.77
C ARG A 17 -12.80 -12.69 1.31
N ALA A 18 -12.67 -11.68 2.16
CA ALA A 18 -13.18 -10.33 1.89
C ALA A 18 -12.39 -9.63 0.79
N MET A 19 -11.07 -9.87 0.74
CA MET A 19 -10.15 -9.16 -0.14
C MET A 19 -9.53 -10.09 -1.18
N LYS A 20 -10.29 -11.03 -1.70
CA LYS A 20 -9.80 -11.96 -2.74
C LYS A 20 -9.67 -11.28 -4.10
N LYS A 21 -8.89 -11.87 -4.99
CA LYS A 21 -8.79 -11.43 -6.39
C LYS A 21 -10.16 -11.28 -7.01
N GLY A 22 -10.39 -10.20 -7.73
CA GLY A 22 -11.66 -9.87 -8.36
C GLY A 22 -12.57 -8.98 -7.52
N THR A 23 -12.29 -8.82 -6.22
CA THR A 23 -13.03 -7.91 -5.35
C THR A 23 -12.66 -6.46 -5.65
N ILE A 24 -13.64 -5.57 -5.60
CA ILE A 24 -13.39 -4.12 -5.68
C ILE A 24 -12.90 -3.65 -4.31
N ALA A 25 -11.69 -3.13 -4.25
CA ALA A 25 -11.13 -2.60 -3.00
C ALA A 25 -11.85 -1.30 -2.61
N PRO A 26 -12.04 -1.06 -1.29
CA PRO A 26 -12.61 0.20 -0.82
C PRO A 26 -11.81 1.41 -1.28
N ASP A 27 -12.49 2.54 -1.49
CA ASP A 27 -11.82 3.80 -1.74
C ASP A 27 -11.13 4.28 -0.45
N ILE A 28 -10.05 5.04 -0.60
CA ILE A 28 -9.31 5.64 0.51
C ILE A 28 -9.37 7.14 0.37
N SER A 29 -9.94 7.83 1.36
CA SER A 29 -9.91 9.28 1.43
C SER A 29 -8.64 9.72 2.18
N PHE A 30 -7.81 10.51 1.52
CA PHE A 30 -6.50 10.90 2.07
C PHE A 30 -6.59 12.16 2.96
N GLY A 31 -7.58 13.01 2.76
CA GLY A 31 -7.71 14.26 3.52
C GLY A 31 -6.43 15.09 3.50
N ASN A 32 -6.08 15.64 4.67
CA ASN A 32 -4.89 16.49 4.84
C ASN A 32 -3.67 15.74 5.39
N SER A 33 -3.75 14.41 5.47
CA SER A 33 -2.73 13.57 6.11
C SER A 33 -1.90 12.79 5.09
N SER A 34 -1.77 13.31 3.87
CA SER A 34 -1.06 12.65 2.81
C SER A 34 0.19 13.43 2.36
N TYR A 35 1.11 12.69 1.79
CA TYR A 35 2.37 13.20 1.25
C TYR A 35 2.57 12.62 -0.15
N LEU A 36 3.22 13.39 -1.00
CA LEU A 36 3.70 12.92 -2.30
C LEU A 36 5.14 13.36 -2.45
N ASN A 37 6.03 12.43 -2.69
CA ASN A 37 7.47 12.69 -2.81
C ASN A 37 8.00 13.49 -1.60
N GLY A 38 7.56 13.11 -0.39
CA GLY A 38 7.96 13.74 0.86
C GLY A 38 7.30 15.11 1.14
N ILE A 39 6.45 15.60 0.24
CA ILE A 39 5.80 16.91 0.36
C ILE A 39 4.35 16.74 0.78
N LYS A 40 3.96 17.41 1.85
CA LYS A 40 2.60 17.34 2.38
C LYS A 40 1.59 17.89 1.37
N GLN A 41 0.50 17.15 1.20
CA GLN A 41 -0.59 17.52 0.30
C GLN A 41 -1.75 18.11 1.09
N ASN A 42 -2.23 19.29 0.70
CA ASN A 42 -3.29 19.98 1.44
C ASN A 42 -4.70 19.56 1.05
N ALA A 43 -4.88 18.94 -0.10
CA ALA A 43 -6.20 18.55 -0.59
C ALA A 43 -6.11 17.43 -1.63
N PHE A 44 -5.34 16.40 -1.36
CA PHE A 44 -5.37 15.22 -2.21
C PHE A 44 -6.63 14.42 -1.89
N GLY A 45 -7.50 14.22 -2.88
CA GLY A 45 -8.83 13.65 -2.68
C GLY A 45 -8.83 12.22 -2.17
N SER A 46 -8.89 11.26 -3.08
CA SER A 46 -9.01 9.85 -2.72
C SER A 46 -8.26 8.96 -3.71
N LEU A 47 -8.23 7.67 -3.40
CA LEU A 47 -7.63 6.66 -4.28
C LEU A 47 -8.24 6.69 -5.68
N THR A 48 -9.55 6.97 -5.79
CA THR A 48 -10.24 7.09 -7.09
C THR A 48 -9.76 8.26 -7.94
N ASN A 49 -9.10 9.24 -7.36
CA ASN A 49 -8.53 10.37 -8.10
C ASN A 49 -7.20 10.03 -8.78
N LEU A 50 -6.61 8.87 -8.45
CA LEU A 50 -5.41 8.39 -9.12
C LEU A 50 -5.78 7.81 -10.49
N ILE A 51 -5.37 8.49 -11.55
CA ILE A 51 -5.63 8.03 -12.92
C ILE A 51 -4.41 7.27 -13.41
N THR A 52 -4.29 6.02 -12.97
CA THR A 52 -3.22 5.11 -13.40
C THR A 52 -3.80 3.76 -13.73
N PRO A 53 -3.19 3.00 -14.68
CA PRO A 53 -3.66 1.66 -15.00
C PRO A 53 -3.67 0.72 -13.81
N TYR A 54 -2.68 0.84 -12.92
CA TYR A 54 -2.53 -0.02 -11.75
C TYR A 54 -2.10 0.80 -10.54
N THR A 55 -2.52 0.36 -9.35
CA THR A 55 -2.10 0.95 -8.08
C THR A 55 -1.73 -0.16 -7.11
N LEU A 56 -0.52 -0.09 -6.57
CA LEU A 56 -0.09 -0.94 -5.47
C LEU A 56 -0.37 -0.21 -4.16
N VAL A 57 -1.28 -0.76 -3.35
CA VAL A 57 -1.55 -0.25 -2.00
C VAL A 57 -0.70 -1.07 -1.03
N VAL A 58 0.12 -0.38 -0.25
CA VAL A 58 1.06 -0.98 0.69
C VAL A 58 0.72 -0.51 2.10
N PHE A 59 0.47 -1.45 3.00
CA PHE A 59 0.29 -1.18 4.42
C PHE A 59 1.58 -1.53 5.15
N GLY A 60 2.11 -0.59 5.92
CA GLY A 60 3.35 -0.79 6.67
C GLY A 60 3.45 0.13 7.87
N ALA A 61 4.59 0.09 8.54
CA ALA A 61 4.88 0.95 9.68
C ALA A 61 6.37 1.07 9.90
N SER A 62 6.81 2.18 10.50
CA SER A 62 8.23 2.42 10.80
C SER A 62 8.79 1.44 11.84
N TRP A 63 7.92 0.89 12.69
CA TRP A 63 8.29 -0.06 13.75
C TRP A 63 8.25 -1.54 13.29
N CYS A 64 7.96 -1.80 12.03
CA CYS A 64 7.83 -3.17 11.50
C CYS A 64 9.14 -3.59 10.80
N PRO A 65 9.88 -4.60 11.32
CA PRO A 65 11.16 -5.01 10.72
C PRO A 65 11.02 -5.49 9.26
N LYS A 66 9.98 -6.27 8.95
CA LYS A 66 9.74 -6.76 7.59
C LYS A 66 9.44 -5.62 6.61
N CYS A 67 8.73 -4.59 7.06
CA CYS A 67 8.50 -3.38 6.27
C CYS A 67 9.81 -2.68 5.94
N MET A 68 10.73 -2.61 6.90
CA MET A 68 12.03 -1.99 6.70
C MET A 68 12.92 -2.76 5.72
N GLU A 69 12.69 -4.05 5.54
CA GLU A 69 13.34 -4.85 4.50
C GLU A 69 12.72 -4.62 3.12
N GLU A 70 11.40 -4.48 3.04
CA GLU A 70 10.67 -4.39 1.76
C GLU A 70 10.64 -2.96 1.19
N LEU A 71 10.55 -1.93 2.02
CA LEU A 71 10.44 -0.54 1.58
C LEU A 71 11.60 -0.07 0.70
N PRO A 72 12.87 -0.38 1.00
CA PRO A 72 13.97 -0.01 0.10
C PRO A 72 13.82 -0.62 -1.29
N LYS A 73 13.32 -1.84 -1.39
CA LYS A 73 13.05 -2.51 -2.68
C LYS A 73 11.93 -1.80 -3.43
N LEU A 74 10.89 -1.37 -2.72
CA LEU A 74 9.79 -0.60 -3.28
C LEU A 74 10.30 0.74 -3.85
N ILE A 75 11.06 1.47 -3.08
CA ILE A 75 11.66 2.75 -3.50
C ILE A 75 12.52 2.55 -4.75
N GLN A 76 13.34 1.52 -4.76
CA GLN A 76 14.25 1.20 -5.86
C GLN A 76 13.48 0.91 -7.16
N ASN A 77 12.34 0.28 -7.09
CA ASN A 77 11.55 -0.12 -8.26
C ASN A 77 10.51 0.93 -8.69
N TYR A 78 10.25 1.94 -7.88
CA TYR A 78 9.13 2.85 -8.07
C TYR A 78 9.15 3.58 -9.43
N VAL A 79 10.29 4.12 -9.84
CA VAL A 79 10.39 4.87 -11.10
C VAL A 79 10.10 3.95 -12.29
N LYS A 80 10.67 2.74 -12.29
CA LYS A 80 10.41 1.72 -13.30
C LYS A 80 8.92 1.40 -13.38
N TRP A 81 8.31 1.11 -12.24
CA TRP A 81 6.89 0.73 -12.19
C TRP A 81 5.99 1.88 -12.63
N ARG A 82 6.27 3.09 -12.17
CA ARG A 82 5.47 4.27 -12.55
C ARG A 82 5.51 4.51 -14.05
N ASN A 83 6.65 4.36 -14.68
CA ASN A 83 6.79 4.49 -16.12
C ASN A 83 6.01 3.41 -16.88
N LEU A 84 5.72 2.28 -16.24
CA LEU A 84 4.93 1.19 -16.79
C LEU A 84 3.45 1.27 -16.41
N GLY A 85 3.04 2.31 -15.70
CA GLY A 85 1.63 2.54 -15.32
C GLY A 85 1.24 2.01 -13.96
N VAL A 86 2.20 1.72 -13.06
CA VAL A 86 1.92 1.30 -11.69
C VAL A 86 2.26 2.44 -10.73
N GLU A 87 1.25 2.96 -10.06
CA GLU A 87 1.43 3.93 -8.96
C GLU A 87 1.45 3.21 -7.63
N VAL A 88 2.04 3.83 -6.63
CA VAL A 88 2.15 3.27 -5.27
C VAL A 88 1.47 4.21 -4.29
N VAL A 89 0.65 3.64 -3.41
CA VAL A 89 0.06 4.33 -2.26
C VAL A 89 0.47 3.58 -1.00
N TYR A 90 1.22 4.24 -0.15
CA TYR A 90 1.66 3.69 1.13
C TYR A 90 0.74 4.18 2.25
N VAL A 91 0.17 3.25 2.99
CA VAL A 91 -0.68 3.53 4.16
C VAL A 91 0.08 3.09 5.40
N SER A 92 0.40 4.04 6.28
CA SER A 92 1.16 3.78 7.49
C SER A 92 0.25 3.48 8.68
N LEU A 93 0.66 2.51 9.48
CA LEU A 93 0.06 2.20 10.78
C LEU A 93 0.81 2.87 11.94
N ASP A 94 1.65 3.86 11.66
CA ASP A 94 2.31 4.62 12.71
C ASP A 94 1.31 5.40 13.55
N THR A 95 1.62 5.58 14.83
CA THR A 95 0.80 6.39 15.75
C THR A 95 1.43 7.75 16.02
N GLU A 96 2.73 7.88 15.78
CA GLU A 96 3.49 9.09 16.09
C GLU A 96 3.73 9.91 14.81
N PRO A 97 3.19 11.14 14.73
CA PRO A 97 3.40 12.00 13.56
C PRO A 97 4.88 12.19 13.20
N ALA A 98 5.73 12.38 14.18
CA ALA A 98 7.18 12.57 13.94
C ALA A 98 7.80 11.34 13.24
N SER A 99 7.45 10.14 13.63
CA SER A 99 7.95 8.89 13.03
C SER A 99 7.52 8.78 11.57
N PHE A 100 6.25 9.03 11.29
CA PHE A 100 5.72 9.00 9.94
C PHE A 100 6.33 10.08 9.06
N GLU A 101 6.36 11.31 9.53
CA GLU A 101 6.92 12.46 8.79
C GLU A 101 8.40 12.25 8.46
N GLN A 102 9.15 11.69 9.39
CA GLN A 102 10.56 11.36 9.16
C GLN A 102 10.72 10.28 8.08
N ALA A 103 9.90 9.24 8.14
CA ALA A 103 9.96 8.12 7.19
C ALA A 103 9.60 8.58 5.77
N VAL A 104 8.53 9.36 5.60
CA VAL A 104 8.04 9.74 4.27
C VAL A 104 8.96 10.68 3.51
N LYS A 105 9.92 11.33 4.18
CA LYS A 105 10.87 12.22 3.51
C LYS A 105 11.65 11.51 2.40
N THR A 106 11.82 10.21 2.52
CA THR A 106 12.57 9.40 1.53
C THR A 106 11.65 8.66 0.56
N TYR A 107 10.33 8.78 0.72
CA TYR A 107 9.38 8.04 -0.13
C TYR A 107 8.98 8.87 -1.35
N PRO A 108 9.24 8.39 -2.58
CA PRO A 108 8.90 9.12 -3.80
C PRO A 108 7.43 9.03 -4.19
N PHE A 109 6.65 8.17 -3.54
CA PHE A 109 5.26 7.86 -3.85
C PHE A 109 4.29 8.51 -2.86
N PHE A 110 3.00 8.29 -3.06
CA PHE A 110 1.96 8.73 -2.11
C PHE A 110 2.08 7.97 -0.81
N ALA A 111 1.95 8.70 0.30
CA ALA A 111 1.97 8.15 1.65
C ALA A 111 0.87 8.80 2.49
N TYR A 112 0.17 8.00 3.27
CA TYR A 112 -0.96 8.42 4.09
C TYR A 112 -0.88 7.76 5.47
N CYS A 113 -1.26 8.51 6.50
CA CYS A 113 -1.37 7.99 7.85
C CYS A 113 -2.46 8.75 8.61
N ASP A 114 -3.36 8.02 9.27
CA ASP A 114 -4.38 8.63 10.14
C ASP A 114 -4.01 8.51 11.62
N TYR A 115 -2.86 7.89 11.94
CA TYR A 115 -2.32 7.71 13.28
C TYR A 115 -3.20 6.83 14.21
N GLU A 116 -4.16 6.12 13.64
CA GLU A 116 -5.08 5.27 14.39
C GLU A 116 -4.63 3.80 14.49
N GLN A 117 -3.54 3.43 13.83
CA GLN A 117 -2.97 2.08 13.83
C GLN A 117 -4.02 1.03 13.47
N TRP A 118 -4.23 0.01 14.31
CA TRP A 118 -5.22 -1.05 14.05
C TRP A 118 -6.67 -0.57 14.14
N LYS A 119 -6.92 0.61 14.70
CA LYS A 119 -8.24 1.25 14.76
C LYS A 119 -8.58 2.04 13.50
N SER A 120 -7.60 2.24 12.62
CA SER A 120 -7.78 2.96 11.37
C SER A 120 -8.92 2.38 10.55
N LYS A 121 -9.79 3.25 10.04
CA LYS A 121 -10.87 2.84 9.13
C LYS A 121 -10.30 2.16 7.88
N VAL A 122 -9.24 2.71 7.31
CA VAL A 122 -8.61 2.16 6.09
C VAL A 122 -8.06 0.76 6.37
N VAL A 123 -7.40 0.56 7.50
CA VAL A 123 -6.86 -0.73 7.91
C VAL A 123 -7.98 -1.77 8.08
N LYS A 124 -9.10 -1.37 8.69
CA LYS A 124 -10.27 -2.25 8.87
C LYS A 124 -10.95 -2.55 7.54
N ASP A 125 -11.16 -1.53 6.71
CA ASP A 125 -11.81 -1.67 5.40
C ASP A 125 -11.05 -2.64 4.48
N TYR A 126 -9.72 -2.66 4.60
CA TYR A 126 -8.85 -3.56 3.81
C TYR A 126 -8.53 -4.87 4.52
N TYR A 127 -9.14 -5.13 5.68
CA TYR A 127 -8.95 -6.36 6.46
C TYR A 127 -7.47 -6.67 6.71
N VAL A 128 -6.68 -5.65 7.01
CA VAL A 128 -5.25 -5.80 7.29
C VAL A 128 -5.07 -6.35 8.71
N PHE A 129 -4.39 -7.49 8.83
CA PHE A 129 -4.10 -8.15 10.10
C PHE A 129 -2.60 -8.21 10.43
N GLY A 130 -1.77 -7.79 9.52
CA GLY A 130 -0.31 -7.76 9.68
C GLY A 130 0.35 -6.84 8.67
N THR A 131 1.60 -6.51 8.89
CA THR A 131 2.39 -5.67 7.99
C THR A 131 3.71 -6.35 7.63
N PRO A 132 4.22 -6.13 6.42
CA PRO A 132 3.56 -5.41 5.34
C PRO A 132 2.42 -6.20 4.71
N THR A 133 1.41 -5.50 4.20
CA THR A 133 0.33 -6.09 3.40
C THR A 133 0.27 -5.34 2.07
N PHE A 134 0.11 -6.08 0.98
CA PHE A 134 0.12 -5.52 -0.38
C PHE A 134 -1.15 -5.92 -1.13
N TYR A 135 -1.73 -4.94 -1.85
CA TYR A 135 -2.84 -5.18 -2.78
C TYR A 135 -2.51 -4.50 -4.10
N LEU A 136 -2.46 -5.25 -5.19
CA LEU A 136 -2.32 -4.66 -6.53
C LEU A 136 -3.70 -4.53 -7.15
N LEU A 137 -4.07 -3.30 -7.52
CA LEU A 137 -5.39 -2.95 -8.04
C LEU A 137 -5.27 -2.52 -9.49
N ASN A 138 -6.33 -2.78 -10.28
CA ASN A 138 -6.46 -2.18 -11.61
C ASN A 138 -7.11 -0.78 -11.52
N ASN A 139 -7.37 -0.15 -12.67
CA ASN A 139 -7.94 1.20 -12.73
C ASN A 139 -9.41 1.30 -12.23
N LYS A 140 -10.04 0.17 -11.93
CA LYS A 140 -11.39 0.11 -11.32
C LYS A 140 -11.32 -0.34 -9.88
N ARG A 141 -10.15 -0.28 -9.26
CA ARG A 141 -9.85 -0.77 -7.91
C ARG A 141 -10.12 -2.26 -7.70
N LYS A 142 -10.20 -3.04 -8.78
CA LYS A 142 -10.32 -4.49 -8.65
C LYS A 142 -8.98 -5.06 -8.22
N ILE A 143 -8.99 -5.92 -7.20
CA ILE A 143 -7.79 -6.62 -6.72
C ILE A 143 -7.38 -7.65 -7.77
N ILE A 144 -6.21 -7.47 -8.36
CA ILE A 144 -5.67 -8.39 -9.38
C ILE A 144 -4.56 -9.27 -8.83
N LEU A 145 -3.94 -8.86 -7.72
CA LEU A 145 -2.90 -9.63 -7.06
C LEU A 145 -2.84 -9.28 -5.57
N ARG A 146 -2.58 -10.27 -4.74
CA ARG A 146 -2.25 -10.10 -3.31
C ARG A 146 -0.83 -10.60 -3.08
N PRO A 147 0.20 -9.83 -3.44
CA PRO A 147 1.58 -10.28 -3.33
C PRO A 147 2.03 -10.36 -1.87
N ASN A 148 3.00 -11.22 -1.59
CA ASN A 148 3.59 -11.36 -0.26
C ASN A 148 4.89 -10.55 -0.13
N SER A 149 5.42 -10.03 -1.23
CA SER A 149 6.70 -9.31 -1.26
C SER A 149 6.78 -8.38 -2.46
N ILE A 150 7.70 -7.45 -2.40
CA ILE A 150 8.00 -6.56 -3.53
C ILE A 150 8.56 -7.36 -4.71
N ALA A 151 9.32 -8.44 -4.45
CA ALA A 151 9.82 -9.31 -5.50
C ALA A 151 8.69 -9.95 -6.32
N GLN A 152 7.58 -10.33 -5.69
CA GLN A 152 6.41 -10.85 -6.40
C GLN A 152 5.75 -9.79 -7.27
N VAL A 153 5.67 -8.54 -6.80
CA VAL A 153 5.15 -7.43 -7.59
C VAL A 153 6.04 -7.18 -8.81
N ASP A 154 7.35 -7.15 -8.60
CA ASP A 154 8.29 -6.91 -9.70
C ASP A 154 8.25 -8.02 -10.73
N ALA A 155 8.11 -9.27 -10.30
CA ALA A 155 7.93 -10.41 -11.21
C ALA A 155 6.64 -10.26 -12.05
N TRP A 156 5.55 -9.82 -11.43
CA TRP A 156 4.30 -9.55 -12.15
C TRP A 156 4.48 -8.42 -13.17
N VAL A 157 5.15 -7.33 -12.76
CA VAL A 157 5.43 -6.18 -13.66
C VAL A 157 6.24 -6.63 -14.85
N ASP A 158 7.30 -7.38 -14.64
CA ASP A 158 8.15 -7.87 -15.74
C ASP A 158 7.37 -8.79 -16.68
N TRP A 159 6.59 -9.71 -16.13
CA TRP A 159 5.86 -10.68 -16.95
C TRP A 159 4.72 -10.03 -17.75
N PHE A 160 3.90 -9.21 -17.11
CA PHE A 160 2.69 -8.68 -17.74
C PHE A 160 2.88 -7.33 -18.41
N LEU A 161 3.73 -6.45 -17.89
CA LEU A 161 3.87 -5.09 -18.41
C LEU A 161 5.09 -4.92 -19.31
N VAL A 162 6.16 -5.66 -19.06
CA VAL A 162 7.36 -5.59 -19.90
C VAL A 162 7.29 -6.61 -21.03
N GLN A 163 7.15 -7.90 -20.70
CA GLN A 163 7.17 -8.98 -21.69
C GLN A 163 5.85 -9.11 -22.45
N GLY A 164 4.73 -8.86 -21.78
CA GLY A 164 3.40 -8.94 -22.39
C GLY A 164 3.15 -7.91 -23.49
N ASN A 165 3.96 -6.86 -23.55
CA ASN A 165 3.85 -5.78 -24.55
C ASN A 165 4.81 -5.96 -25.74
N LYS A 166 5.49 -7.11 -25.81
CA LYS A 166 6.39 -7.43 -26.94
C LYS A 166 5.66 -8.08 -28.10
#